data_b36816a05df0f157396f7c3d521a1d86
#
_entry.id   b36816a05df0f157396f7c3d521a1d86
#
_cell.length_a   1.000
_cell.length_b   1.000
_cell.length_c   1.000
_cell.angle_alpha   90.00
_cell.angle_beta   90.00
_cell.angle_gamma   90.00
#
_symmetry.space_group_name_H-M   'P 1'
#
loop_
_entity.id
_entity.type
_entity.pdbx_description
1 polymer ?
#
loop_
_entity_poly.entity_id
_entity_poly.type
_entity_poly.pdbx_seq_one_letter_code
_entity_poly.pdbx_strand_id
1 'polypeptide(L)'
;MRATIDMDDKSLKNFNKQCNIAIEKVGNGSRKALIAACEEILADSMAQVPTDTFTLLLSAFWEVTGHYKTGWQATIGYGGNGDPVNPKTGKPASYYAVYVHEDLQAQHPVGKAKFLEDPVREYAREKYPRTIFKYAKDSLAGMSV
;
A
#
# COMPACT_ATOMS: atom_id res chain seq x y z
N MET A 1 49.71 2.11 7.57
CA MET A 1 49.01 1.96 8.87
C MET A 1 47.87 0.97 8.71
N ARG A 2 47.77 -0.02 9.55
CA ARG A 2 46.72 -1.08 9.46
C ARG A 2 46.06 -1.16 10.81
N ALA A 3 44.76 -0.94 10.86
CA ALA A 3 43.93 -1.14 12.05
C ALA A 3 43.13 -2.45 11.89
N THR A 4 43.14 -3.29 12.91
CA THR A 4 42.36 -4.54 12.96
C THR A 4 41.39 -4.38 14.11
N ILE A 5 40.11 -4.60 13.84
CA ILE A 5 39.08 -4.67 14.87
C ILE A 5 38.77 -6.16 15.07
N ASP A 6 38.99 -6.66 16.26
CA ASP A 6 38.68 -8.03 16.63
C ASP A 6 37.47 -8.02 17.60
N MET A 7 36.50 -8.87 17.35
CA MET A 7 35.29 -9.01 18.20
C MET A 7 35.27 -10.41 18.79
N ASP A 8 35.10 -10.52 20.09
CA ASP A 8 34.88 -11.81 20.73
C ASP A 8 33.52 -12.43 20.31
N ASP A 9 33.41 -13.75 20.45
CA ASP A 9 32.21 -14.53 20.04
C ASP A 9 30.91 -14.04 20.69
N LYS A 10 30.96 -13.54 21.92
CA LYS A 10 29.81 -13.03 22.64
C LYS A 10 29.33 -11.70 22.04
N SER A 11 30.25 -10.80 21.78
CA SER A 11 29.97 -9.52 21.14
C SER A 11 29.44 -9.71 19.73
N LEU A 12 29.98 -10.64 18.95
CA LEU A 12 29.52 -10.96 17.61
C LEU A 12 28.09 -11.54 17.62
N LYS A 13 27.80 -12.46 18.54
CA LYS A 13 26.44 -13.02 18.72
C LYS A 13 25.44 -11.95 19.11
N ASN A 14 25.81 -11.05 20.03
CA ASN A 14 24.95 -9.94 20.42
C ASN A 14 24.67 -8.97 19.26
N PHE A 15 25.71 -8.60 18.51
CA PHE A 15 25.59 -7.76 17.32
C PHE A 15 24.63 -8.38 16.30
N ASN A 16 24.81 -9.67 15.96
CA ASN A 16 23.94 -10.36 15.02
C ASN A 16 22.48 -10.40 15.51
N LYS A 17 22.26 -10.60 16.82
CA LYS A 17 20.93 -10.53 17.43
C LYS A 17 20.29 -9.14 17.24
N GLN A 18 21.04 -8.08 17.51
CA GLN A 18 20.54 -6.70 17.35
C GLN A 18 20.25 -6.37 15.88
N CYS A 19 21.07 -6.82 14.95
CA CYS A 19 20.82 -6.69 13.51
C CYS A 19 19.52 -7.38 13.10
N ASN A 20 19.28 -8.60 13.56
CA ASN A 20 18.05 -9.33 13.25
C ASN A 20 16.80 -8.62 13.79
N ILE A 21 16.86 -8.08 15.00
CA ILE A 21 15.78 -7.29 15.60
C ILE A 21 15.53 -6.01 14.77
N ALA A 22 16.58 -5.33 14.33
CA ALA A 22 16.45 -4.13 13.50
C ALA A 22 15.78 -4.46 12.16
N ILE A 23 16.20 -5.54 11.50
CA ILE A 23 15.61 -6.00 10.23
C ILE A 23 14.11 -6.29 10.40
N GLU A 24 13.72 -6.99 11.46
CA GLU A 24 12.32 -7.27 11.73
C GLU A 24 11.51 -5.99 11.99
N LYS A 25 12.03 -5.08 12.79
CA LYS A 25 11.37 -3.80 13.09
C LYS A 25 11.18 -2.95 11.84
N VAL A 26 12.21 -2.79 11.01
CA VAL A 26 12.12 -2.04 9.75
C VAL A 26 11.14 -2.72 8.78
N GLY A 27 11.19 -4.04 8.67
CA GLY A 27 10.27 -4.80 7.83
C GLY A 27 8.82 -4.61 8.26
N ASN A 28 8.54 -4.66 9.56
CA ASN A 28 7.19 -4.40 10.09
C ASN A 28 6.78 -2.93 9.93
N GLY A 29 7.72 -1.99 10.04
CA GLY A 29 7.51 -0.57 9.70
C GLY A 29 7.13 -0.39 8.24
N SER A 30 7.77 -1.10 7.34
CA SER A 30 7.45 -1.08 5.90
C SER A 30 6.03 -1.59 5.62
N ARG A 31 5.56 -2.61 6.34
CA ARG A 31 4.16 -3.05 6.27
C ARG A 31 3.19 -1.95 6.67
N LYS A 32 3.46 -1.26 7.78
CA LYS A 32 2.62 -0.13 8.24
C LYS A 32 2.61 1.01 7.22
N ALA A 33 3.75 1.30 6.58
CA ALA A 33 3.84 2.30 5.53
C ALA A 33 2.97 1.94 4.31
N LEU A 34 2.97 0.66 3.90
CA LEU A 34 2.11 0.19 2.81
C LEU A 34 0.63 0.26 3.16
N ILE A 35 0.24 -0.08 4.38
CA ILE A 35 -1.16 0.06 4.83
C ILE A 35 -1.59 1.52 4.75
N ALA A 36 -0.80 2.45 5.31
CA ALA A 36 -1.09 3.87 5.24
C ALA A 36 -1.19 4.38 3.79
N ALA A 37 -0.32 3.89 2.90
CA ALA A 37 -0.39 4.20 1.47
C ALA A 37 -1.68 3.69 0.83
N CYS A 38 -2.08 2.45 1.12
CA CYS A 38 -3.33 1.87 0.60
C CYS A 38 -4.55 2.68 1.02
N GLU A 39 -4.62 3.05 2.30
CA GLU A 39 -5.74 3.83 2.84
C GLU A 39 -5.84 5.21 2.18
N GLU A 40 -4.72 5.92 2.03
CA GLU A 40 -4.72 7.25 1.41
C GLU A 40 -5.03 7.19 -0.08
N ILE A 41 -4.38 6.28 -0.83
CA ILE A 41 -4.63 6.10 -2.27
C ILE A 41 -6.10 5.72 -2.51
N LEU A 42 -6.64 4.80 -1.71
CA LEU A 42 -8.03 4.37 -1.89
C LEU A 42 -9.01 5.50 -1.58
N ALA A 43 -8.77 6.30 -0.54
CA ALA A 43 -9.58 7.47 -0.22
C ALA A 43 -9.59 8.48 -1.39
N ASP A 44 -8.41 8.79 -1.95
CA ASP A 44 -8.28 9.70 -3.10
C ASP A 44 -8.96 9.12 -4.36
N SER A 45 -8.85 7.80 -4.57
CA SER A 45 -9.52 7.09 -5.66
C SER A 45 -11.05 7.10 -5.51
N MET A 46 -11.55 6.81 -4.31
CA MET A 46 -12.99 6.80 -4.03
C MET A 46 -13.65 8.16 -4.22
N ALA A 47 -12.90 9.26 -4.04
CA ALA A 47 -13.37 10.60 -4.34
C ALA A 47 -13.50 10.88 -5.85
N GLN A 48 -12.87 10.07 -6.70
CA GLN A 48 -12.81 10.23 -8.15
C GLN A 48 -13.59 9.16 -8.92
N VAL A 49 -14.01 8.07 -8.27
CA VAL A 49 -14.75 7.00 -8.93
C VAL A 49 -16.14 7.47 -9.35
N PRO A 50 -16.62 7.13 -10.55
CA PRO A 50 -17.98 7.44 -10.98
C PRO A 50 -19.05 6.78 -10.08
N THR A 51 -20.01 7.57 -9.61
CA THR A 51 -21.01 7.14 -8.61
C THR A 51 -22.44 7.16 -9.16
N ASP A 52 -22.73 6.37 -10.19
CA ASP A 52 -24.12 6.23 -10.67
C ASP A 52 -25.02 5.42 -9.70
N THR A 53 -24.54 4.28 -9.24
CA THR A 53 -25.27 3.39 -8.32
C THR A 53 -24.52 3.10 -7.03
N PHE A 54 -23.42 3.76 -6.79
CA PHE A 54 -22.47 3.48 -5.69
C PHE A 54 -21.87 2.06 -5.68
N THR A 55 -22.30 1.19 -6.58
CA THR A 55 -21.86 -0.20 -6.64
C THR A 55 -20.35 -0.30 -6.79
N LEU A 56 -19.78 0.48 -7.71
CA LEU A 56 -18.33 0.50 -7.92
C LEU A 56 -17.60 1.04 -6.69
N LEU A 57 -18.09 2.15 -6.12
CA LEU A 57 -17.53 2.74 -4.90
C LEU A 57 -17.50 1.72 -3.74
N LEU A 58 -18.59 1.00 -3.53
CA LEU A 58 -18.72 0.01 -2.45
C LEU A 58 -17.87 -1.24 -2.67
N SER A 59 -17.36 -1.46 -3.87
CA SER A 59 -16.48 -2.59 -4.20
C SER A 59 -15.00 -2.31 -3.97
N ALA A 60 -14.65 -1.11 -3.50
CA ALA A 60 -13.29 -0.71 -3.23
C ALA A 60 -12.65 -1.59 -2.14
N PHE A 61 -11.42 -2.01 -2.36
CA PHE A 61 -10.68 -2.82 -1.39
C PHE A 61 -9.18 -2.57 -1.46
N TRP A 62 -8.48 -2.93 -0.41
CA TRP A 62 -7.04 -3.09 -0.41
C TRP A 62 -6.62 -4.28 0.44
N GLU A 63 -5.43 -4.79 0.17
CA GLU A 63 -4.83 -5.91 0.88
C GLU A 63 -3.31 -5.73 0.95
N VAL A 64 -2.70 -6.09 2.08
CA VAL A 64 -1.24 -6.14 2.23
C VAL A 64 -0.83 -7.52 2.69
N THR A 65 -0.10 -8.24 1.84
CA THR A 65 0.39 -9.61 2.07
C THR A 65 1.91 -9.64 2.07
N GLY A 66 2.48 -10.73 2.56
CA GLY A 66 3.94 -10.94 2.58
C GLY A 66 4.50 -11.15 3.97
N HIS A 67 5.82 -10.96 4.09
CA HIS A 67 6.54 -11.16 5.34
C HIS A 67 7.77 -10.25 5.39
N TYR A 68 8.19 -9.83 6.60
CA TYR A 68 9.31 -8.89 6.77
C TYR A 68 10.65 -9.38 6.17
N LYS A 69 10.85 -10.70 6.02
CA LYS A 69 12.06 -11.28 5.41
C LYS A 69 12.02 -11.32 3.89
N THR A 70 10.83 -11.48 3.31
CA THR A 70 10.64 -11.71 1.86
C THR A 70 10.09 -10.50 1.13
N GLY A 71 9.64 -9.50 1.87
CA GLY A 71 9.00 -8.30 1.35
C GLY A 71 7.49 -8.31 1.53
N TRP A 72 6.90 -7.13 1.37
CA TRP A 72 5.46 -6.90 1.44
C TRP A 72 4.93 -6.50 0.08
N GLN A 73 3.73 -6.91 -0.22
CA GLN A 73 3.00 -6.53 -1.42
C GLN A 73 1.66 -5.91 -1.02
N ALA A 74 1.32 -4.81 -1.66
CA ALA A 74 0.02 -4.17 -1.53
C ALA A 74 -0.79 -4.34 -2.82
N THR A 75 -2.07 -4.64 -2.68
CA THR A 75 -3.04 -4.67 -3.77
C THR A 75 -4.17 -3.70 -3.43
N ILE A 76 -4.54 -2.86 -4.37
CA ILE A 76 -5.65 -1.91 -4.25
C ILE A 76 -6.52 -2.08 -5.48
N GLY A 77 -7.84 -2.08 -5.32
CA GLY A 77 -8.72 -2.30 -6.46
C GLY A 77 -10.20 -2.10 -6.18
N TYR A 78 -10.97 -2.44 -7.17
CA TYR A 78 -12.43 -2.48 -7.16
C TYR A 78 -12.93 -3.85 -7.66
N GLY A 79 -14.07 -4.30 -7.17
CA GLY A 79 -14.60 -5.64 -7.48
C GLY A 79 -13.99 -6.73 -6.61
N GLY A 80 -13.58 -6.40 -5.37
CA GLY A 80 -13.04 -7.34 -4.40
C GLY A 80 -14.10 -8.16 -3.67
N ASN A 81 -13.77 -8.55 -2.43
CA ASN A 81 -14.66 -9.34 -1.57
C ASN A 81 -16.04 -8.69 -1.44
N GLY A 82 -17.09 -9.52 -1.64
CA GLY A 82 -18.47 -9.04 -1.59
C GLY A 82 -18.93 -8.33 -2.86
N ASP A 83 -18.14 -8.35 -3.91
CA ASP A 83 -18.36 -7.78 -5.24
C ASP A 83 -19.83 -7.38 -5.52
N PRO A 84 -20.26 -6.18 -5.15
CA PRO A 84 -21.68 -5.79 -5.16
C PRO A 84 -22.21 -5.76 -6.59
N VAL A 85 -23.48 -6.13 -6.73
CA VAL A 85 -24.16 -6.16 -8.02
C VAL A 85 -24.88 -4.84 -8.29
N ASN A 86 -24.65 -4.29 -9.48
CA ASN A 86 -25.33 -3.08 -9.93
C ASN A 86 -26.82 -3.34 -10.15
N PRO A 87 -27.71 -2.66 -9.41
CA PRO A 87 -29.14 -2.92 -9.47
C PRO A 87 -29.79 -2.57 -10.83
N LYS A 88 -29.16 -1.70 -11.63
CA LYS A 88 -29.64 -1.33 -12.96
C LYS A 88 -29.30 -2.35 -14.02
N THR A 89 -28.12 -2.98 -13.93
CA THR A 89 -27.60 -3.87 -14.97
C THR A 89 -27.57 -5.34 -14.57
N GLY A 90 -27.71 -5.66 -13.27
CA GLY A 90 -27.57 -7.00 -12.73
C GLY A 90 -26.15 -7.55 -12.79
N LYS A 91 -25.12 -6.72 -13.04
CA LYS A 91 -23.73 -7.15 -13.18
C LYS A 91 -22.91 -6.75 -11.96
N PRO A 92 -21.95 -7.60 -11.52
CA PRO A 92 -21.06 -7.28 -10.41
C PRO A 92 -20.09 -6.15 -10.78
N ALA A 93 -19.58 -5.43 -9.78
CA ALA A 93 -18.62 -4.33 -9.98
C ALA A 93 -17.36 -4.78 -10.74
N SER A 94 -16.82 -5.96 -10.44
CA SER A 94 -15.66 -6.55 -11.11
C SER A 94 -15.83 -6.66 -12.63
N TYR A 95 -17.06 -6.86 -13.09
CA TYR A 95 -17.36 -7.02 -14.52
C TYR A 95 -17.11 -5.75 -15.32
N TYR A 96 -17.39 -4.57 -14.76
CA TYR A 96 -17.33 -3.31 -15.51
C TYR A 96 -16.31 -2.31 -14.95
N ALA A 97 -15.67 -2.58 -13.82
CA ALA A 97 -14.69 -1.67 -13.19
C ALA A 97 -13.60 -1.21 -14.17
N VAL A 98 -13.03 -2.17 -14.94
CA VAL A 98 -11.98 -1.87 -15.92
C VAL A 98 -12.49 -0.96 -17.03
N TYR A 99 -13.68 -1.22 -17.55
CA TYR A 99 -14.26 -0.40 -18.62
C TYR A 99 -14.48 1.04 -18.15
N VAL A 100 -15.05 1.24 -16.97
CA VAL A 100 -15.29 2.57 -16.39
C VAL A 100 -13.96 3.28 -16.10
N HIS A 101 -12.93 2.55 -15.66
CA HIS A 101 -11.61 3.10 -15.38
C HIS A 101 -10.88 3.54 -16.64
N GLU A 102 -11.00 2.80 -17.75
CA GLU A 102 -10.26 3.05 -18.99
C GLU A 102 -10.98 3.97 -20.00
N ASP A 103 -12.28 4.16 -19.87
CA ASP A 103 -13.04 4.97 -20.82
C ASP A 103 -12.86 6.48 -20.59
N LEU A 104 -11.86 7.04 -21.28
CA LEU A 104 -11.54 8.48 -21.23
C LEU A 104 -12.59 9.37 -21.90
N GLN A 105 -13.51 8.80 -22.69
CA GLN A 105 -14.53 9.56 -23.43
C GLN A 105 -15.88 9.54 -22.71
N ALA A 106 -16.07 8.65 -21.75
CA ALA A 106 -17.30 8.60 -20.98
C ALA A 106 -17.43 9.87 -20.13
N GLN A 107 -18.58 10.53 -20.28
CA GLN A 107 -18.94 11.68 -19.44
C GLN A 107 -19.71 11.17 -18.23
N HIS A 108 -19.11 11.30 -17.06
CA HIS A 108 -19.76 10.98 -15.78
C HIS A 108 -20.20 12.28 -15.09
N PRO A 109 -21.43 12.38 -14.58
CA PRO A 109 -21.85 13.53 -13.78
C PRO A 109 -20.99 13.74 -12.52
N VAL A 110 -20.47 12.63 -11.98
CA VAL A 110 -19.54 12.59 -10.85
C VAL A 110 -18.45 11.58 -11.15
N GLY A 111 -17.20 11.95 -10.86
CA GLY A 111 -16.06 11.09 -11.10
C GLY A 111 -15.44 11.23 -12.48
N LYS A 112 -14.40 10.46 -12.73
CA LYS A 112 -13.63 10.46 -13.99
C LYS A 112 -13.04 9.08 -14.28
N ALA A 113 -12.58 8.86 -15.51
CA ALA A 113 -11.69 7.74 -15.83
C ALA A 113 -10.34 7.87 -15.08
N LYS A 114 -9.56 6.80 -15.06
CA LYS A 114 -8.25 6.72 -14.37
C LYS A 114 -8.31 7.02 -12.87
N PHE A 115 -9.45 6.84 -12.25
CA PHE A 115 -9.70 7.13 -10.84
C PHE A 115 -8.84 6.34 -9.86
N LEU A 116 -8.23 5.22 -10.27
CA LEU A 116 -7.27 4.45 -9.46
C LEU A 116 -5.82 4.72 -9.89
N GLU A 117 -5.54 4.73 -11.19
CA GLU A 117 -4.19 4.90 -11.73
C GLU A 117 -3.57 6.24 -11.35
N ASP A 118 -4.34 7.32 -11.46
CA ASP A 118 -3.86 8.68 -11.14
C ASP A 118 -3.44 8.81 -9.66
N PRO A 119 -4.29 8.45 -8.67
CA PRO A 119 -3.90 8.48 -7.25
C PRO A 119 -2.68 7.60 -6.94
N VAL A 120 -2.59 6.40 -7.53
CA VAL A 120 -1.44 5.51 -7.33
C VAL A 120 -0.16 6.16 -7.82
N ARG A 121 -0.16 6.73 -9.03
CA ARG A 121 1.01 7.40 -9.61
C ARG A 121 1.44 8.62 -8.80
N GLU A 122 0.49 9.44 -8.41
CA GLU A 122 0.75 10.64 -7.61
C GLU A 122 1.36 10.27 -6.27
N TYR A 123 0.74 9.34 -5.56
CA TYR A 123 1.23 8.87 -4.27
C TYR A 123 2.63 8.26 -4.36
N ALA A 124 2.85 7.37 -5.33
CA ALA A 124 4.13 6.70 -5.51
C ALA A 124 5.27 7.68 -5.78
N ARG A 125 5.01 8.74 -6.54
CA ARG A 125 6.01 9.74 -6.89
C ARG A 125 6.28 10.73 -5.75
N GLU A 126 5.24 11.19 -5.08
CA GLU A 126 5.34 12.36 -4.20
C GLU A 126 5.38 12.02 -2.71
N LYS A 127 4.65 10.99 -2.29
CA LYS A 127 4.42 10.70 -0.88
C LYS A 127 5.12 9.43 -0.39
N TYR A 128 5.13 8.35 -1.18
CA TYR A 128 5.60 7.04 -0.75
C TYR A 128 7.03 7.04 -0.19
N PRO A 129 8.03 7.69 -0.81
CA PRO A 129 9.39 7.70 -0.27
C PRO A 129 9.49 8.30 1.14
N ARG A 130 8.70 9.33 1.41
CA ARG A 130 8.64 9.98 2.73
C ARG A 130 7.92 9.11 3.74
N THR A 131 6.83 8.47 3.33
CA THR A 131 6.03 7.59 4.17
C THR A 131 6.85 6.38 4.62
N ILE A 132 7.50 5.68 3.67
CA ILE A 132 8.33 4.50 4.01
C ILE A 132 9.48 4.88 4.96
N PHE A 133 10.16 6.00 4.71
CA PHE A 133 11.23 6.48 5.55
C PHE A 133 10.76 6.80 6.99
N LYS A 134 9.62 7.48 7.11
CA LYS A 134 9.02 7.80 8.40
C LYS A 134 8.74 6.53 9.22
N TYR A 135 8.01 5.59 8.65
CA TYR A 135 7.64 4.36 9.37
C TYR A 135 8.84 3.46 9.69
N ALA A 136 9.84 3.41 8.82
CA ALA A 136 11.09 2.70 9.08
C ALA A 136 11.85 3.33 10.25
N LYS A 137 11.99 4.65 10.26
CA LYS A 137 12.62 5.41 11.35
C LYS A 137 11.88 5.22 12.68
N ASP A 138 10.56 5.38 12.67
CA ASP A 138 9.73 5.26 13.87
C ASP A 138 9.81 3.83 14.45
N SER A 139 9.96 2.81 13.58
CA SER A 139 10.11 1.42 13.99
C SER A 139 11.42 1.13 14.73
N LEU A 140 12.45 1.91 14.47
CA LEU A 140 13.75 1.81 15.15
C LEU A 140 13.82 2.65 16.42
N ALA A 141 12.85 3.51 16.68
CA ALA A 141 12.80 4.31 17.89
C ALA A 141 12.81 3.42 19.15
N GLY A 142 13.67 3.75 20.11
CA GLY A 142 13.86 2.97 21.34
C GLY A 142 14.78 1.76 21.22
N MET A 143 15.45 1.56 20.09
CA MET A 143 16.61 0.65 20.06
C MET A 143 17.81 1.36 20.69
N SER A 144 18.26 0.86 21.85
CA SER A 144 19.57 1.24 22.38
C SER A 144 20.65 0.51 21.61
N VAL A 145 21.60 1.23 21.11
CA VAL A 145 22.84 0.69 20.51
C VAL A 145 23.80 0.33 21.63
#